data_b0f0e763e6af7f046e7466297f19c3dd
#
_entry.id   b0f0e763e6af7f046e7466297f19c3dd
#
_cell.length_a   1.000
_cell.length_b   1.000
_cell.length_c   1.000
_cell.angle_alpha   90.00
_cell.angle_beta   90.00
_cell.angle_gamma   90.00
#
_symmetry.space_group_name_H-M   'P 1'
#
loop_
_entity.id
_entity.type
_entity.pdbx_description
1 polymer ?
#
loop_
_entity_poly.entity_id
_entity_poly.type
_entity_poly.pdbx_seq_one_letter_code
_entity_poly.pdbx_strand_id
1 'polypeptide(L)'
;YNNELWRIIGVFNETVKDETSGTETNQELIKIVKDTPISADAFTGTDYTYNGTTMTLRYTGYTSPYSYFIWNKSKYFGQTNYNDWTKAGLQYYLNDESGENSYYNSIEASERARIATVKYYLGNVPYDSNQANTAYTKERGTNIWSGNSTYWYGKIGLMYPSDYGYAAESENWTTAMRYYYQLTNTGSQKNWLRDEAKYFEWFISPSAFSASYVMYVDCD
;
A
#
# COMPACT_ATOMS: atom_id res chain seq x y z
N TYR A 1 -16.17 -3.78 8.50
CA TYR A 1 -15.81 -2.37 8.50
C TYR A 1 -16.34 -1.72 7.23
N ASN A 2 -17.03 -0.59 7.34
CA ASN A 2 -17.62 0.15 6.21
C ASN A 2 -18.52 -0.72 5.29
N ASN A 3 -19.27 -1.67 5.85
CA ASN A 3 -20.10 -2.66 5.13
C ASN A 3 -19.30 -3.50 4.10
N GLU A 4 -18.00 -3.57 4.23
CA GLU A 4 -17.09 -4.36 3.41
C GLU A 4 -16.40 -5.44 4.25
N LEU A 5 -15.95 -6.50 3.59
CA LEU A 5 -15.16 -7.54 4.24
C LEU A 5 -13.71 -7.09 4.36
N TRP A 6 -13.17 -7.16 5.58
CA TRP A 6 -11.79 -6.86 5.90
C TRP A 6 -11.16 -8.01 6.66
N ARG A 7 -9.91 -8.28 6.39
CA ARG A 7 -9.12 -9.29 7.07
C ARG A 7 -8.23 -8.64 8.12
N ILE A 8 -8.12 -9.26 9.28
CA ILE A 8 -7.18 -8.84 10.31
C ILE A 8 -5.82 -9.45 9.99
N ILE A 9 -4.81 -8.59 9.78
CA ILE A 9 -3.41 -9.01 9.60
C ILE A 9 -2.81 -9.37 10.97
N GLY A 10 -3.10 -8.56 12.00
CA GLY A 10 -2.59 -8.79 13.33
C GLY A 10 -2.77 -7.57 14.24
N VAL A 11 -2.20 -7.67 15.45
CA VAL A 11 -2.07 -6.58 16.40
C VAL A 11 -0.60 -6.16 16.42
N PHE A 12 -0.35 -4.88 16.20
CA PHE A 12 1.00 -4.33 16.10
C PHE A 12 1.16 -3.14 17.04
N ASN A 13 2.35 -3.00 17.59
CA ASN A 13 2.72 -1.80 18.35
C ASN A 13 3.20 -0.74 17.34
N GLU A 14 2.32 0.21 17.03
CA GLU A 14 2.56 1.22 16.01
C GLU A 14 2.78 2.61 16.63
N THR A 15 3.58 3.44 15.98
CA THR A 15 3.71 4.85 16.35
C THR A 15 2.51 5.61 15.80
N VAL A 16 1.67 6.09 16.68
CA VAL A 16 0.49 6.91 16.40
C VAL A 16 0.84 8.36 16.58
N LYS A 17 0.40 9.20 15.65
CA LYS A 17 0.53 10.65 15.75
C LYS A 17 -0.84 11.27 16.05
N ASP A 18 -0.93 12.00 17.15
CA ASP A 18 -2.08 12.85 17.43
C ASP A 18 -2.09 14.06 16.46
N GLU A 19 -3.16 14.20 15.70
CA GLU A 19 -3.25 15.23 14.65
C GLU A 19 -3.38 16.66 15.22
N THR A 20 -3.86 16.80 16.45
CA THR A 20 -4.06 18.09 17.10
C THR A 20 -2.79 18.59 17.76
N SER A 21 -2.16 17.74 18.58
CA SER A 21 -0.95 18.11 19.34
C SER A 21 0.34 17.81 18.60
N GLY A 22 0.30 16.95 17.58
CA GLY A 22 1.47 16.43 16.88
C GLY A 22 2.28 15.41 17.69
N THR A 23 1.79 15.02 18.89
CA THR A 23 2.50 14.11 19.80
C THR A 23 2.48 12.69 19.24
N GLU A 24 3.63 12.03 19.31
CA GLU A 24 3.80 10.61 18.93
C GLU A 24 3.72 9.72 20.16
N THR A 25 2.94 8.64 20.07
CA THR A 25 2.82 7.61 21.12
C THR A 25 2.83 6.23 20.47
N ASN A 26 3.35 5.22 21.17
CA ASN A 26 3.23 3.85 20.73
C ASN A 26 1.93 3.25 21.29
N GLN A 27 1.16 2.63 20.41
CA GLN A 27 -0.12 2.01 20.75
C GLN A 27 -0.27 0.65 20.07
N GLU A 28 -0.88 -0.29 20.75
CA GLU A 28 -1.30 -1.55 20.12
C GLU A 28 -2.54 -1.31 19.26
N LEU A 29 -2.41 -1.54 17.98
CA LEU A 29 -3.46 -1.35 16.97
C LEU A 29 -3.73 -2.63 16.20
N ILE A 30 -4.98 -2.83 15.85
CA ILE A 30 -5.38 -3.87 14.91
C ILE A 30 -5.10 -3.37 13.49
N LYS A 31 -4.24 -4.08 12.76
CA LYS A 31 -4.01 -3.84 11.34
C LYS A 31 -4.97 -4.69 10.50
N ILE A 32 -5.70 -4.02 9.64
CA ILE A 32 -6.65 -4.67 8.73
C ILE A 32 -6.27 -4.38 7.27
N VAL A 33 -6.63 -5.30 6.39
CA VAL A 33 -6.54 -5.13 4.94
C VAL A 33 -7.89 -5.45 4.32
N LYS A 34 -8.26 -4.74 3.27
CA LYS A 34 -9.50 -5.01 2.54
C LYS A 34 -9.39 -6.39 1.85
N ASP A 35 -10.42 -7.24 2.02
CA ASP A 35 -10.44 -8.60 1.45
C ASP A 35 -10.42 -8.56 -0.08
N THR A 36 -11.20 -7.66 -0.65
CA THR A 36 -11.20 -7.40 -2.09
C THR A 36 -10.47 -6.10 -2.37
N PRO A 37 -9.43 -6.10 -3.21
CA PRO A 37 -8.70 -4.89 -3.58
C PRO A 37 -9.63 -3.79 -4.10
N ILE A 38 -9.25 -2.53 -3.89
CA ILE A 38 -9.98 -1.40 -4.46
C ILE A 38 -9.80 -1.45 -5.97
N SER A 39 -10.91 -1.69 -6.70
CA SER A 39 -10.87 -1.67 -8.15
C SER A 39 -10.72 -0.25 -8.68
N ALA A 40 -9.82 -0.05 -9.64
CA ALA A 40 -9.72 1.21 -10.36
C ALA A 40 -10.99 1.50 -11.19
N ASP A 41 -11.81 0.49 -11.47
CA ASP A 41 -13.10 0.66 -12.16
C ASP A 41 -14.15 1.35 -11.29
N ALA A 42 -14.01 1.29 -9.95
CA ALA A 42 -14.86 2.03 -9.03
C ALA A 42 -14.52 3.54 -9.02
N PHE A 43 -13.36 3.93 -9.54
CA PHE A 43 -12.98 5.33 -9.66
C PHE A 43 -13.61 5.95 -10.91
N THR A 44 -14.46 6.96 -10.70
CA THR A 44 -15.14 7.66 -11.80
C THR A 44 -14.16 8.61 -12.52
N GLY A 45 -13.82 8.32 -13.74
CA GLY A 45 -12.88 9.11 -14.54
C GLY A 45 -11.45 8.54 -14.56
N THR A 46 -10.49 9.38 -14.94
CA THR A 46 -9.07 9.03 -15.02
C THR A 46 -8.21 9.84 -14.07
N ASP A 47 -8.67 11.02 -13.71
CA ASP A 47 -7.88 12.05 -13.04
C ASP A 47 -8.46 12.40 -11.67
N TYR A 48 -7.56 12.72 -10.75
CA TYR A 48 -7.84 13.21 -9.41
C TYR A 48 -7.18 14.57 -9.21
N THR A 49 -7.88 15.50 -8.56
CA THR A 49 -7.33 16.83 -8.27
C THR A 49 -7.16 16.99 -6.77
N TYR A 50 -5.94 17.30 -6.34
CA TYR A 50 -5.58 17.61 -4.97
C TYR A 50 -4.92 18.99 -4.91
N ASN A 51 -5.43 19.89 -4.09
CA ASN A 51 -4.92 21.27 -3.92
C ASN A 51 -4.65 21.98 -5.27
N GLY A 52 -5.57 21.86 -6.22
CA GLY A 52 -5.46 22.49 -7.54
C GLY A 52 -4.51 21.78 -8.51
N THR A 53 -3.85 20.70 -8.10
CA THR A 53 -3.01 19.89 -8.99
C THR A 53 -3.76 18.65 -9.45
N THR A 54 -3.95 18.53 -10.75
CA THR A 54 -4.61 17.36 -11.37
C THR A 54 -3.58 16.30 -11.74
N MET A 55 -3.86 15.05 -11.38
CA MET A 55 -3.01 13.90 -11.62
C MET A 55 -3.82 12.74 -12.19
N THR A 56 -3.24 11.97 -13.10
CA THR A 56 -3.88 10.78 -13.64
C THR A 56 -3.70 9.63 -12.65
N LEU A 57 -4.83 9.09 -12.16
CA LEU A 57 -4.85 7.97 -11.21
C LEU A 57 -5.22 6.64 -11.83
N ARG A 58 -5.95 6.63 -12.95
CA ARG A 58 -6.41 5.41 -13.59
C ARG A 58 -5.77 5.24 -14.95
N TYR A 59 -5.23 4.06 -15.19
CA TYR A 59 -4.77 3.67 -16.51
C TYR A 59 -5.91 3.00 -17.29
N THR A 60 -6.19 3.52 -18.48
CA THR A 60 -7.28 3.06 -19.35
C THR A 60 -6.78 2.47 -20.67
N GLY A 61 -5.48 2.23 -20.79
CA GLY A 61 -4.85 1.74 -22.03
C GLY A 61 -5.15 0.28 -22.37
N TYR A 62 -5.77 -0.46 -21.46
CA TYR A 62 -6.27 -1.81 -21.71
C TYR A 62 -7.80 -1.81 -21.55
N THR A 63 -8.47 -2.67 -22.31
CA THR A 63 -9.91 -2.92 -22.14
C THR A 63 -10.15 -3.67 -20.82
N SER A 64 -11.27 -3.35 -20.12
CA SER A 64 -11.69 -4.11 -18.92
C SER A 64 -11.52 -5.62 -19.17
N PRO A 65 -10.94 -6.40 -18.22
CA PRO A 65 -10.88 -6.13 -16.77
C PRO A 65 -9.57 -5.49 -16.29
N TYR A 66 -8.77 -4.89 -17.13
CA TYR A 66 -7.37 -4.52 -16.88
C TYR A 66 -7.15 -3.04 -16.52
N SER A 67 -8.15 -2.33 -16.03
CA SER A 67 -7.90 -1.01 -15.48
C SER A 67 -7.24 -1.12 -14.10
N TYR A 68 -6.22 -0.31 -13.86
CA TYR A 68 -5.52 -0.29 -12.58
C TYR A 68 -5.23 1.13 -12.12
N PHE A 69 -5.08 1.29 -10.82
CA PHE A 69 -4.58 2.53 -10.25
C PHE A 69 -3.13 2.76 -10.63
N ILE A 70 -2.83 3.99 -10.98
CA ILE A 70 -1.46 4.47 -11.16
C ILE A 70 -0.93 4.88 -9.80
N TRP A 71 0.12 4.23 -9.33
CA TRP A 71 0.78 4.57 -8.08
C TRP A 71 1.32 5.99 -8.12
N ASN A 72 2.09 6.32 -9.16
CA ASN A 72 2.53 7.66 -9.52
C ASN A 72 3.03 7.69 -10.97
N LYS A 73 2.36 8.42 -11.85
CA LYS A 73 2.72 8.47 -13.28
C LYS A 73 3.88 9.44 -13.56
N SER A 74 4.02 10.46 -12.75
CA SER A 74 4.99 11.52 -12.95
C SER A 74 5.41 12.10 -11.61
N LYS A 75 6.43 12.96 -11.61
CA LYS A 75 6.92 13.63 -10.39
C LYS A 75 5.97 14.77 -10.00
N TYR A 76 4.83 14.42 -9.42
CA TYR A 76 3.92 15.41 -8.86
C TYR A 76 4.47 16.00 -7.56
N PHE A 77 3.97 17.16 -7.18
CA PHE A 77 4.23 17.81 -5.89
C PHE A 77 5.74 17.95 -5.55
N GLY A 78 6.57 18.21 -6.57
CA GLY A 78 8.00 18.44 -6.38
C GLY A 78 8.81 17.19 -6.01
N GLN A 79 8.33 16.00 -6.35
CA GLN A 79 9.07 14.75 -6.16
C GLN A 79 10.42 14.78 -6.87
N THR A 80 11.42 14.17 -6.22
CA THR A 80 12.72 13.90 -6.84
C THR A 80 12.70 12.55 -7.58
N ASN A 81 11.97 11.57 -7.03
CA ASN A 81 11.85 10.22 -7.55
C ASN A 81 10.36 9.88 -7.80
N TYR A 82 10.09 8.95 -8.70
CA TYR A 82 8.73 8.48 -8.98
C TYR A 82 8.15 7.61 -7.86
N ASN A 83 9.00 6.99 -7.04
CA ASN A 83 8.61 6.11 -5.94
C ASN A 83 8.65 6.79 -4.55
N ASP A 84 8.47 8.10 -4.49
CA ASP A 84 8.26 8.83 -3.24
C ASP A 84 6.77 8.78 -2.85
N TRP A 85 6.42 7.91 -1.91
CA TRP A 85 5.05 7.75 -1.44
C TRP A 85 4.47 9.03 -0.84
N THR A 86 5.28 9.83 -0.17
CA THR A 86 4.81 11.05 0.50
C THR A 86 4.18 12.07 -0.45
N LYS A 87 4.41 11.90 -1.75
CA LYS A 87 3.97 12.78 -2.83
C LYS A 87 3.31 12.02 -3.98
N ALA A 88 2.93 10.76 -3.76
CA ALA A 88 2.31 9.93 -4.77
C ALA A 88 0.84 10.30 -4.97
N GLY A 89 0.37 10.32 -6.21
CA GLY A 89 -1.02 10.63 -6.51
C GLY A 89 -2.00 9.67 -5.84
N LEU A 90 -1.68 8.39 -5.80
CA LEU A 90 -2.50 7.38 -5.11
C LEU A 90 -2.60 7.64 -3.61
N GLN A 91 -1.51 8.09 -2.98
CA GLN A 91 -1.51 8.46 -1.56
C GLN A 91 -2.51 9.58 -1.26
N TYR A 92 -2.54 10.63 -2.09
CA TYR A 92 -3.49 11.73 -1.92
C TYR A 92 -4.93 11.26 -2.10
N TYR A 93 -5.23 10.46 -3.13
CA TYR A 93 -6.55 9.90 -3.33
C TYR A 93 -7.03 9.07 -2.12
N LEU A 94 -6.14 8.27 -1.55
CA LEU A 94 -6.48 7.42 -0.40
C LEU A 94 -6.74 8.22 0.88
N ASN A 95 -6.12 9.41 1.08
CA ASN A 95 -6.10 10.10 2.37
C ASN A 95 -6.63 11.55 2.35
N ASP A 96 -7.11 12.05 1.21
CA ASP A 96 -7.63 13.43 1.14
C ASP A 96 -8.95 13.55 1.93
N GLU A 97 -8.89 14.25 3.04
CA GLU A 97 -10.03 14.51 3.92
C GLU A 97 -10.97 15.60 3.36
N SER A 98 -10.48 16.43 2.45
CA SER A 98 -11.22 17.54 1.83
C SER A 98 -11.81 17.19 0.45
N GLY A 99 -11.32 16.14 -0.20
CA GLY A 99 -11.71 15.75 -1.55
C GLY A 99 -13.01 14.95 -1.57
N GLU A 100 -14.07 15.51 -2.17
CA GLU A 100 -15.39 14.86 -2.25
C GLU A 100 -15.33 13.45 -2.85
N ASN A 101 -14.40 13.19 -3.76
CA ASN A 101 -14.24 11.92 -4.47
C ASN A 101 -13.05 11.10 -4.00
N SER A 102 -12.46 11.40 -2.82
CA SER A 102 -11.39 10.61 -2.24
C SER A 102 -11.89 9.27 -1.70
N TYR A 103 -11.00 8.28 -1.65
CA TYR A 103 -11.33 7.02 -1.00
C TYR A 103 -11.64 7.21 0.50
N TYR A 104 -10.87 8.06 1.19
CA TYR A 104 -11.12 8.37 2.59
C TYR A 104 -12.55 8.83 2.85
N ASN A 105 -13.07 9.73 2.01
CA ASN A 105 -14.42 10.24 2.17
C ASN A 105 -15.53 9.28 1.71
N SER A 106 -15.20 8.21 0.99
CA SER A 106 -16.13 7.11 0.72
C SER A 106 -16.40 6.22 1.93
N ILE A 107 -15.56 6.32 2.99
CA ILE A 107 -15.72 5.60 4.24
C ILE A 107 -16.71 6.36 5.13
N GLU A 108 -17.62 5.65 5.78
CA GLU A 108 -18.59 6.24 6.71
C GLU A 108 -17.90 7.02 7.84
N ALA A 109 -18.43 8.20 8.20
CA ALA A 109 -17.81 9.11 9.17
C ALA A 109 -17.51 8.45 10.54
N SER A 110 -18.43 7.60 11.02
CA SER A 110 -18.27 6.84 12.27
C SER A 110 -17.10 5.84 12.21
N GLU A 111 -16.82 5.31 11.02
CA GLU A 111 -15.71 4.40 10.80
C GLU A 111 -14.39 5.15 10.60
N ARG A 112 -14.41 6.29 9.88
CA ARG A 112 -13.23 7.16 9.75
C ARG A 112 -12.66 7.59 11.10
N ALA A 113 -13.53 7.88 12.07
CA ALA A 113 -13.13 8.29 13.43
C ALA A 113 -12.34 7.22 14.19
N ARG A 114 -12.34 5.97 13.71
CA ARG A 114 -11.59 4.85 14.31
C ARG A 114 -10.24 4.60 13.66
N ILE A 115 -9.94 5.28 12.55
CA ILE A 115 -8.68 5.11 11.84
C ILE A 115 -7.62 6.01 12.49
N ALA A 116 -6.59 5.39 13.05
CA ALA A 116 -5.47 6.11 13.61
C ALA A 116 -4.53 6.65 12.52
N THR A 117 -3.94 7.82 12.75
CA THR A 117 -2.83 8.30 11.93
C THR A 117 -1.55 7.65 12.42
N VAL A 118 -1.02 6.72 11.63
CA VAL A 118 0.13 5.89 11.99
C VAL A 118 1.35 6.18 11.13
N LYS A 119 2.52 5.79 11.64
CA LYS A 119 3.79 5.88 10.94
C LYS A 119 3.94 4.72 9.97
N TYR A 120 3.92 5.00 8.67
CA TYR A 120 4.30 4.07 7.62
C TYR A 120 5.79 4.22 7.32
N TYR A 121 6.52 3.13 7.28
CA TYR A 121 7.94 3.10 6.94
C TYR A 121 8.12 2.95 5.43
N LEU A 122 9.10 3.63 4.84
CA LEU A 122 9.28 3.75 3.40
C LEU A 122 10.70 3.34 2.96
N GLY A 123 11.34 2.43 3.69
CA GLY A 123 12.63 1.87 3.29
C GLY A 123 12.53 1.10 1.97
N ASN A 124 13.56 1.18 1.16
CA ASN A 124 13.65 0.48 -0.12
C ASN A 124 13.76 -1.03 0.09
N VAL A 125 12.96 -1.79 -0.66
CA VAL A 125 12.95 -3.25 -0.62
C VAL A 125 13.61 -3.80 -1.89
N PRO A 126 14.60 -4.71 -1.79
CA PRO A 126 15.19 -5.38 -2.95
C PRO A 126 14.20 -6.29 -3.66
N TYR A 127 14.36 -6.44 -4.98
CA TYR A 127 13.40 -7.15 -5.82
C TYR A 127 13.45 -8.68 -5.65
N ASP A 128 14.62 -9.29 -5.55
CA ASP A 128 14.77 -10.67 -6.04
C ASP A 128 15.12 -11.76 -5.02
N SER A 129 15.15 -11.50 -3.73
CA SER A 129 15.46 -12.55 -2.76
C SER A 129 14.85 -12.35 -1.38
N ASN A 130 13.77 -11.59 -1.29
CA ASN A 130 13.21 -11.25 0.00
C ASN A 130 12.30 -12.36 0.54
N GLN A 131 12.70 -12.89 1.68
CA GLN A 131 11.82 -13.56 2.61
C GLN A 131 10.97 -12.53 3.37
N ALA A 132 9.88 -12.93 3.96
CA ALA A 132 8.98 -12.05 4.70
C ALA A 132 9.70 -11.20 5.78
N ASN A 133 10.55 -11.84 6.59
CA ASN A 133 11.32 -11.17 7.64
C ASN A 133 12.37 -10.18 7.11
N THR A 134 12.98 -10.51 5.96
CA THR A 134 13.94 -9.62 5.30
C THR A 134 13.25 -8.37 4.77
N ALA A 135 12.10 -8.54 4.10
CA ALA A 135 11.28 -7.42 3.64
C ALA A 135 10.87 -6.53 4.81
N TYR A 136 10.35 -7.10 5.89
CA TYR A 136 9.98 -6.37 7.11
C TYR A 136 11.11 -5.49 7.65
N THR A 137 12.33 -6.05 7.70
CA THR A 137 13.52 -5.31 8.16
C THR A 137 13.90 -4.18 7.21
N LYS A 138 13.82 -4.42 5.90
CA LYS A 138 14.17 -3.43 4.86
C LYS A 138 13.19 -2.28 4.79
N GLU A 139 11.90 -2.57 4.88
CA GLU A 139 10.83 -1.57 4.92
C GLU A 139 11.04 -0.55 6.03
N ARG A 140 11.52 -1.00 7.20
CA ARG A 140 11.79 -0.20 8.40
C ARG A 140 13.19 0.37 8.47
N GLY A 141 14.00 0.10 7.46
CA GLY A 141 15.35 0.58 7.33
C GLY A 141 15.44 2.03 6.85
N THR A 142 16.68 2.54 6.85
CA THR A 142 16.99 3.91 6.37
C THR A 142 17.55 3.93 4.95
N ASN A 143 17.60 2.78 4.28
CA ASN A 143 18.04 2.73 2.88
C ASN A 143 16.90 3.25 1.98
N ILE A 144 17.08 4.45 1.47
CA ILE A 144 16.11 5.16 0.62
C ILE A 144 16.81 5.80 -0.57
N TRP A 145 16.06 6.14 -1.61
CA TRP A 145 16.56 7.00 -2.67
C TRP A 145 16.73 8.44 -2.18
N SER A 146 17.79 9.10 -2.63
CA SER A 146 18.06 10.49 -2.27
C SER A 146 16.86 11.38 -2.59
N GLY A 147 16.40 12.13 -1.59
CA GLY A 147 15.24 13.02 -1.69
C GLY A 147 13.90 12.39 -1.28
N ASN A 148 13.85 11.05 -1.06
CA ASN A 148 12.69 10.39 -0.48
C ASN A 148 12.70 10.48 1.06
N SER A 149 11.53 10.29 1.67
CA SER A 149 11.39 10.16 3.12
C SER A 149 11.54 8.70 3.56
N THR A 150 12.04 8.48 4.77
CA THR A 150 12.11 7.14 5.40
C THR A 150 10.79 6.69 5.99
N TYR A 151 9.86 7.61 6.19
CA TYR A 151 8.53 7.34 6.72
C TYR A 151 7.51 8.40 6.27
N TRP A 152 6.26 8.07 6.47
CA TRP A 152 5.12 8.95 6.26
C TRP A 152 4.06 8.68 7.34
N TYR A 153 3.33 9.71 7.76
CA TYR A 153 2.17 9.57 8.64
C TYR A 153 0.89 9.66 7.82
N GLY A 154 0.00 8.71 8.00
CA GLY A 154 -1.30 8.71 7.35
C GLY A 154 -2.25 7.68 7.92
N LYS A 155 -3.48 7.69 7.41
CA LYS A 155 -4.58 6.83 7.87
C LYS A 155 -4.71 5.57 7.04
N ILE A 156 -4.51 5.67 5.73
CA ILE A 156 -4.69 4.56 4.77
C ILE A 156 -3.42 4.41 3.94
N GLY A 157 -2.77 3.27 4.06
CA GLY A 157 -1.61 2.88 3.25
C GLY A 157 -1.92 1.67 2.38
N LEU A 158 -1.05 1.40 1.43
CA LEU A 158 -1.01 0.10 0.76
C LEU A 158 -0.35 -0.91 1.70
N MET A 159 -0.56 -2.20 1.45
CA MET A 159 0.13 -3.26 2.18
C MET A 159 1.64 -3.21 1.94
N TYR A 160 2.38 -3.80 2.86
CA TYR A 160 3.81 -4.02 2.70
C TYR A 160 4.10 -5.34 1.97
N PRO A 161 5.26 -5.48 1.30
CA PRO A 161 5.74 -6.79 0.87
C PRO A 161 5.80 -7.81 2.01
N SER A 162 6.17 -7.38 3.22
CA SER A 162 6.18 -8.27 4.39
C SER A 162 4.78 -8.74 4.80
N ASP A 163 3.75 -7.91 4.68
CA ASP A 163 2.36 -8.33 4.95
C ASP A 163 1.95 -9.48 4.02
N TYR A 164 2.29 -9.34 2.72
CA TYR A 164 2.07 -10.39 1.74
C TYR A 164 2.89 -11.64 2.06
N GLY A 165 4.14 -11.47 2.46
CA GLY A 165 5.02 -12.59 2.83
C GLY A 165 4.48 -13.39 4.02
N TYR A 166 4.01 -12.72 5.06
CA TYR A 166 3.44 -13.36 6.25
C TYR A 166 2.02 -13.89 6.05
N ALA A 167 1.35 -13.52 4.97
CA ALA A 167 0.06 -14.10 4.61
C ALA A 167 0.16 -15.54 4.06
N ALA A 168 1.35 -16.02 3.75
CA ALA A 168 1.60 -17.43 3.46
C ALA A 168 1.70 -18.25 4.74
N GLU A 169 1.50 -19.56 4.62
CA GLU A 169 1.75 -20.50 5.73
C GLU A 169 3.20 -20.39 6.24
N SER A 170 3.40 -20.58 7.54
CA SER A 170 4.67 -20.28 8.22
C SER A 170 5.89 -21.03 7.67
N GLU A 171 5.71 -22.23 7.14
CA GLU A 171 6.77 -22.98 6.47
C GLU A 171 7.32 -22.28 5.22
N ASN A 172 6.57 -21.38 4.63
CA ASN A 172 6.96 -20.63 3.44
C ASN A 172 7.67 -19.30 3.77
N TRP A 173 7.68 -18.85 5.01
CA TRP A 173 8.28 -17.55 5.39
C TRP A 173 9.79 -17.44 5.13
N THR A 174 10.47 -18.60 5.04
CA THR A 174 11.89 -18.71 4.67
C THR A 174 12.13 -18.84 3.15
N THR A 175 11.05 -18.93 2.36
CA THR A 175 11.11 -18.95 0.90
C THR A 175 11.10 -17.52 0.38
N ALA A 176 11.86 -17.24 -0.68
CA ALA A 176 11.81 -15.93 -1.33
C ALA A 176 10.43 -15.69 -1.94
N MET A 177 9.82 -14.55 -1.63
CA MET A 177 8.43 -14.22 -2.02
C MET A 177 8.20 -14.25 -3.53
N ARG A 178 9.25 -14.02 -4.34
CA ARG A 178 9.16 -14.15 -5.80
C ARG A 178 8.73 -15.56 -6.28
N TYR A 179 8.83 -16.56 -5.42
CA TYR A 179 8.38 -17.92 -5.73
C TYR A 179 6.97 -18.24 -5.23
N TYR A 180 6.29 -17.27 -4.63
CA TYR A 180 4.95 -17.47 -4.07
C TYR A 180 3.87 -17.74 -5.12
N TYR A 181 4.16 -17.43 -6.41
CA TYR A 181 3.31 -17.90 -7.52
C TYR A 181 3.18 -19.43 -7.59
N GLN A 182 4.15 -20.17 -6.99
CA GLN A 182 4.13 -21.61 -6.89
C GLN A 182 3.25 -22.12 -5.72
N LEU A 183 2.84 -21.22 -4.82
CA LEU A 183 1.94 -21.54 -3.74
C LEU A 183 0.53 -21.68 -4.32
N THR A 184 0.08 -22.93 -4.43
CA THR A 184 -1.27 -23.21 -4.92
C THR A 184 -2.31 -22.75 -3.90
N ASN A 185 -3.49 -22.33 -4.37
CA ASN A 185 -4.61 -21.99 -3.48
C ASN A 185 -5.26 -23.20 -2.80
N THR A 186 -4.68 -24.37 -2.95
CA THR A 186 -5.18 -25.64 -2.39
C THR A 186 -4.18 -26.20 -1.40
N GLY A 187 -4.63 -26.52 -0.21
CA GLY A 187 -3.81 -27.13 0.85
C GLY A 187 -3.08 -26.13 1.74
N SER A 188 -1.99 -26.59 2.36
CA SER A 188 -1.20 -25.85 3.37
C SER A 188 -0.24 -24.80 2.79
N GLN A 189 -0.16 -24.66 1.48
CA GLN A 189 0.76 -23.72 0.81
C GLN A 189 0.06 -22.47 0.31
N LYS A 190 -1.00 -22.06 0.98
CA LYS A 190 -1.85 -20.96 0.55
C LYS A 190 -1.33 -19.62 1.03
N ASN A 191 -1.27 -18.63 0.13
CA ASN A 191 -1.17 -17.23 0.50
C ASN A 191 -2.58 -16.61 0.46
N TRP A 192 -3.14 -16.26 1.62
CA TRP A 192 -4.51 -15.79 1.74
C TRP A 192 -4.71 -14.35 1.26
N LEU A 193 -3.64 -13.58 1.00
CA LEU A 193 -3.70 -12.25 0.36
C LEU A 193 -3.60 -12.32 -1.17
N ARG A 194 -3.23 -13.48 -1.72
CA ARG A 194 -3.13 -13.62 -3.18
C ARG A 194 -4.53 -13.71 -3.79
N ASP A 195 -4.83 -12.79 -4.68
CA ASP A 195 -6.04 -12.82 -5.51
C ASP A 195 -5.68 -13.21 -6.95
N GLU A 196 -5.92 -14.46 -7.34
CA GLU A 196 -5.62 -14.97 -8.70
C GLU A 196 -6.50 -14.34 -9.79
N ALA A 197 -7.55 -13.61 -9.40
CA ALA A 197 -8.37 -12.86 -10.35
C ALA A 197 -7.80 -11.47 -10.68
N LYS A 198 -6.69 -11.08 -10.05
CA LYS A 198 -6.02 -9.80 -10.25
C LYS A 198 -4.65 -10.02 -10.88
N TYR A 199 -4.28 -9.11 -11.78
CA TYR A 199 -2.99 -9.20 -12.48
C TYR A 199 -1.84 -8.72 -11.62
N PHE A 200 -2.04 -7.67 -10.81
CA PHE A 200 -1.05 -7.20 -9.84
C PHE A 200 -1.66 -6.30 -8.80
N GLU A 201 -1.00 -6.23 -7.65
CA GLU A 201 -1.35 -5.37 -6.53
C GLU A 201 -0.13 -4.56 -6.09
N TRP A 202 -0.34 -3.24 -5.91
CA TRP A 202 0.73 -2.35 -5.49
C TRP A 202 1.04 -2.48 -4.00
N PHE A 203 2.33 -2.44 -3.68
CA PHE A 203 2.81 -2.22 -2.33
C PHE A 203 3.14 -0.74 -2.07
N ILE A 204 3.22 -0.37 -0.78
CA ILE A 204 3.66 0.96 -0.37
C ILE A 204 5.17 1.16 -0.56
N SER A 205 5.94 0.08 -0.55
CA SER A 205 7.40 0.10 -0.48
C SER A 205 8.05 0.44 -1.81
N PRO A 206 8.97 1.43 -1.83
CA PRO A 206 9.83 1.67 -2.97
C PRO A 206 10.73 0.48 -3.28
N SER A 207 11.01 0.24 -4.56
CA SER A 207 11.99 -0.74 -4.97
C SER A 207 13.43 -0.23 -4.74
N ALA A 208 14.32 -1.08 -4.25
CA ALA A 208 15.73 -0.77 -4.14
C ALA A 208 16.49 -0.81 -5.49
N PHE A 209 15.84 -1.31 -6.54
CA PHE A 209 16.43 -1.43 -7.88
C PHE A 209 16.46 -0.10 -8.64
N SER A 210 15.42 0.71 -8.52
CA SER A 210 15.33 1.99 -9.25
C SER A 210 14.42 2.97 -8.51
N ALA A 211 14.77 4.25 -8.54
CA ALA A 211 13.94 5.35 -8.05
C ALA A 211 12.63 5.55 -8.83
N SER A 212 12.44 4.80 -9.92
CA SER A 212 11.22 4.82 -10.74
C SER A 212 10.31 3.62 -10.48
N TYR A 213 10.70 2.68 -9.62
CA TYR A 213 9.94 1.45 -9.39
C TYR A 213 9.45 1.36 -7.95
N VAL A 214 8.28 0.78 -7.79
CA VAL A 214 7.69 0.35 -6.53
C VAL A 214 7.58 -1.17 -6.53
N MET A 215 7.44 -1.75 -5.35
CA MET A 215 7.18 -3.19 -5.22
C MET A 215 5.72 -3.48 -5.56
N TYR A 216 5.46 -4.64 -6.15
CA TYR A 216 4.12 -5.13 -6.46
C TYR A 216 4.08 -6.67 -6.42
N VAL A 217 2.90 -7.23 -6.28
CA VAL A 217 2.63 -8.65 -6.53
C VAL A 217 2.12 -8.79 -7.94
N ASP A 218 2.73 -9.71 -8.68
CA ASP A 218 2.25 -10.18 -9.97
C ASP A 218 1.50 -11.50 -9.72
N CYS A 219 0.24 -11.54 -10.11
CA CYS A 219 -0.64 -12.68 -9.87
C CYS A 219 -0.83 -13.58 -11.11
N ASP A 220 -0.12 -13.28 -12.23
CA ASP A 220 -0.13 -14.11 -13.46
C ASP A 220 0.54 -15.47 -13.27
#